data_41730f47e50b99ef2362723b87b55fb6
#
_entry.id   41730f47e50b99ef2362723b87b55fb6
#
_cell.length_a   1.000
_cell.length_b   1.000
_cell.length_c   1.000
_cell.angle_alpha   90.00
_cell.angle_beta   90.00
_cell.angle_gamma   90.00
#
_symmetry.space_group_name_H-M   'P 1'
#
loop_
_entity.id
_entity.type
_entity.pdbx_description
1 polymer ?
#
loop_
_entity_poly.entity_id
_entity_poly.type
_entity_poly.pdbx_seq_one_letter_code
_entity_poly.pdbx_strand_id
1 'polypeptide(L)'
;MFDLPPTPRTEPTDADVAAIEQQLGRPPRGLRAIAHRCPCGQPDVVETAPRLPDGTPFPTTYYLTCPRAASAIGTLEAGGVMKEMTERLATDPALAAAYRAAHEDYIARRDAIEVLAGFPSAGGMPDRVKCLHVLVAHSLVAGPGVNPLGDEAIAMLPEWWRKGSCVTPAQPPYGEEAQADPSGTGRSAAARTDSEEEGS
;
A
#
# COMPACT_ATOMS: atom_id res chain seq x y z
N MET A 1 -11.97 6.36 14.77
CA MET A 1 -11.69 6.39 13.31
C MET A 1 -10.23 6.74 13.17
N PHE A 2 -9.41 5.85 12.62
CA PHE A 2 -8.02 6.15 12.35
C PHE A 2 -7.91 6.87 11.01
N ASP A 3 -7.01 7.83 10.95
CA ASP A 3 -6.75 8.62 9.75
C ASP A 3 -5.68 7.89 8.92
N LEU A 4 -6.04 7.48 7.72
CA LEU A 4 -5.13 6.91 6.72
C LEU A 4 -5.06 7.90 5.56
N PRO A 5 -4.14 8.87 5.61
CA PRO A 5 -3.98 9.82 4.52
C PRO A 5 -3.47 9.11 3.28
N PRO A 6 -3.85 9.58 2.08
CA PRO A 6 -3.29 9.06 0.84
C PRO A 6 -1.77 9.26 0.85
N THR A 7 -1.04 8.25 0.41
CA THR A 7 0.41 8.32 0.27
C THR A 7 0.80 8.72 -1.17
N PRO A 8 1.96 9.35 -1.38
CA PRO A 8 2.43 9.64 -2.73
C PRO A 8 2.56 8.36 -3.56
N ARG A 9 2.09 8.42 -4.80
CA ARG A 9 2.35 7.38 -5.79
C ARG A 9 3.85 7.32 -6.08
N THR A 10 4.45 6.12 -6.01
CA THR A 10 5.89 5.92 -6.24
C THR A 10 6.15 4.76 -7.21
N GLU A 11 7.29 4.82 -7.91
CA GLU A 11 7.77 3.66 -8.67
C GLU A 11 8.10 2.51 -7.71
N PRO A 12 7.82 1.24 -8.09
CA PRO A 12 8.16 0.09 -7.26
C PRO A 12 9.68 -0.11 -7.19
N THR A 13 10.20 -0.33 -6.00
CA THR A 13 11.56 -0.85 -5.80
C THR A 13 11.59 -2.37 -5.84
N ASP A 14 12.79 -2.98 -5.96
CA ASP A 14 12.93 -4.45 -5.87
C ASP A 14 12.41 -4.98 -4.53
N ALA A 15 12.60 -4.23 -3.45
CA ALA A 15 12.05 -4.59 -2.14
C ALA A 15 10.52 -4.55 -2.12
N ASP A 16 9.90 -3.59 -2.80
CA ASP A 16 8.44 -3.53 -2.95
C ASP A 16 7.90 -4.73 -3.75
N VAL A 17 8.56 -5.07 -4.85
CA VAL A 17 8.18 -6.22 -5.67
C VAL A 17 8.25 -7.50 -4.84
N ALA A 18 9.36 -7.73 -4.12
CA ALA A 18 9.52 -8.89 -3.25
C ALA A 18 8.45 -8.93 -2.13
N ALA A 19 8.13 -7.79 -1.52
CA ALA A 19 7.08 -7.69 -0.51
C ALA A 19 5.71 -8.05 -1.09
N ILE A 20 5.37 -7.54 -2.27
CA ILE A 20 4.11 -7.82 -2.96
C ILE A 20 4.02 -9.30 -3.35
N GLU A 21 5.10 -9.90 -3.82
CA GLU A 21 5.15 -11.35 -4.11
C GLU A 21 4.86 -12.19 -2.87
N GLN A 22 5.44 -11.83 -1.71
CA GLN A 22 5.13 -12.49 -0.44
C GLN A 22 3.66 -12.29 -0.04
N GLN A 23 3.13 -11.07 -0.19
CA GLN A 23 1.74 -10.74 0.14
C GLN A 23 0.74 -11.54 -0.71
N LEU A 24 1.01 -11.69 -2.00
CA LEU A 24 0.11 -12.34 -2.96
C LEU A 24 0.37 -13.85 -3.12
N GLY A 25 1.51 -14.36 -2.66
CA GLY A 25 1.98 -15.72 -2.92
C GLY A 25 2.30 -16.01 -4.40
N ARG A 26 2.47 -14.98 -5.20
CA ARG A 26 2.79 -15.03 -6.64
C ARG A 26 3.32 -13.69 -7.12
N PRO A 27 4.05 -13.64 -8.26
CA PRO A 27 4.43 -12.38 -8.91
C PRO A 27 3.23 -11.48 -9.21
N PRO A 28 3.35 -10.15 -8.99
CA PRO A 28 2.30 -9.20 -9.34
C PRO A 28 2.12 -9.13 -10.85
N ARG A 29 0.85 -8.96 -11.29
CA ARG A 29 0.53 -8.80 -12.70
C ARG A 29 0.29 -7.33 -13.02
N GLY A 30 0.90 -6.83 -14.09
CA GLY A 30 0.67 -5.49 -14.59
C GLY A 30 1.03 -4.37 -13.61
N LEU A 31 1.94 -4.62 -12.66
CA LEU A 31 2.39 -3.64 -11.67
C LEU A 31 2.98 -2.41 -12.36
N ARG A 32 2.45 -1.23 -12.03
CA ARG A 32 2.90 0.06 -12.53
C ARG A 32 3.49 0.95 -11.45
N ALA A 33 2.86 0.96 -10.28
CA ALA A 33 3.28 1.81 -9.19
C ALA A 33 2.79 1.28 -7.84
N ILE A 34 3.41 1.77 -6.77
CA ILE A 34 2.85 1.70 -5.43
C ILE A 34 1.89 2.87 -5.30
N ALA A 35 0.60 2.57 -5.15
CA ALA A 35 -0.45 3.57 -5.08
C ALA A 35 -0.76 4.01 -3.64
N HIS A 36 -0.55 3.12 -2.66
CA HIS A 36 -0.66 3.43 -1.24
C HIS A 36 0.26 2.54 -0.42
N ARG A 37 0.74 3.08 0.73
CA ARG A 37 1.55 2.35 1.71
C ARG A 37 0.84 2.30 3.06
N CYS A 38 0.79 1.11 3.59
CA CYS A 38 0.33 0.83 4.94
C CYS A 38 1.21 1.55 5.99
N PRO A 39 0.66 1.96 7.15
CA PRO A 39 1.47 2.50 8.24
C PRO A 39 2.61 1.58 8.72
N CYS A 40 2.58 0.29 8.38
CA CYS A 40 3.71 -0.63 8.62
C CYS A 40 4.87 -0.46 7.61
N GLY A 41 4.78 0.50 6.67
CA GLY A 41 5.79 0.79 5.65
C GLY A 41 5.67 -0.05 4.37
N GLN A 42 4.94 -1.16 4.38
CA GLN A 42 4.80 -2.04 3.22
C GLN A 42 3.76 -1.50 2.23
N PRO A 43 3.88 -1.82 0.92
CA PRO A 43 2.78 -1.62 -0.02
C PRO A 43 1.50 -2.29 0.47
N ASP A 44 0.35 -1.65 0.32
CA ASP A 44 -0.96 -2.26 0.57
C ASP A 44 -1.92 -2.07 -0.59
N VAL A 45 -1.71 -1.04 -1.44
CA VAL A 45 -2.41 -0.90 -2.71
C VAL A 45 -1.41 -0.62 -3.83
N VAL A 46 -1.52 -1.36 -4.92
CA VAL A 46 -0.74 -1.14 -6.14
C VAL A 46 -1.61 -0.63 -7.27
N GLU A 47 -1.03 0.19 -8.14
CA GLU A 47 -1.61 0.57 -9.42
C GLU A 47 -1.22 -0.46 -10.47
N THR A 48 -2.19 -0.95 -11.22
CA THR A 48 -1.98 -1.95 -12.27
C THR A 48 -2.34 -1.41 -13.65
N ALA A 49 -1.69 -1.94 -14.67
CA ALA A 49 -2.04 -1.64 -16.06
C ALA A 49 -3.45 -2.16 -16.40
N PRO A 50 -4.28 -1.36 -17.11
CA PRO A 50 -5.60 -1.81 -17.56
C PRO A 50 -5.57 -3.00 -18.55
N ARG A 51 -4.41 -3.25 -19.17
CA ARG A 51 -4.11 -4.45 -19.96
C ARG A 51 -2.81 -5.07 -19.53
N LEU A 52 -2.79 -6.39 -19.50
CA LEU A 52 -1.58 -7.16 -19.32
C LEU A 52 -0.74 -7.18 -20.61
N PRO A 53 0.56 -7.54 -20.55
CA PRO A 53 1.43 -7.58 -21.75
C PRO A 53 0.91 -8.48 -22.88
N ASP A 54 0.12 -9.49 -22.56
CA ASP A 54 -0.53 -10.39 -23.52
C ASP A 54 -1.84 -9.82 -24.13
N GLY A 55 -2.19 -8.57 -23.80
CA GLY A 55 -3.40 -7.90 -24.24
C GLY A 55 -4.65 -8.21 -23.43
N THR A 56 -4.57 -9.11 -22.45
CA THR A 56 -5.70 -9.46 -21.57
C THR A 56 -6.20 -8.24 -20.79
N PRO A 57 -7.50 -7.89 -20.84
CA PRO A 57 -8.05 -6.80 -20.04
C PRO A 57 -7.90 -7.07 -18.55
N PHE A 58 -7.42 -6.06 -17.82
CA PHE A 58 -7.26 -6.12 -16.36
C PHE A 58 -7.89 -4.86 -15.73
N PRO A 59 -9.22 -4.84 -15.54
CA PRO A 59 -9.97 -3.62 -15.21
C PRO A 59 -9.78 -3.12 -13.77
N THR A 60 -9.10 -3.89 -12.92
CA THR A 60 -8.83 -3.49 -11.53
C THR A 60 -7.57 -2.61 -11.51
N THR A 61 -7.75 -1.29 -11.49
CA THR A 61 -6.63 -0.33 -11.50
C THR A 61 -5.91 -0.27 -10.15
N TYR A 62 -6.67 -0.29 -9.05
CA TYR A 62 -6.12 -0.30 -7.70
C TYR A 62 -6.34 -1.68 -7.07
N TYR A 63 -5.24 -2.41 -6.89
CA TYR A 63 -5.27 -3.77 -6.39
C TYR A 63 -4.72 -3.80 -4.96
N LEU A 64 -5.56 -4.25 -4.02
CA LEU A 64 -5.18 -4.42 -2.61
C LEU A 64 -4.28 -5.66 -2.47
N THR A 65 -3.09 -5.49 -1.91
CA THR A 65 -2.09 -6.56 -1.78
C THR A 65 -1.93 -7.06 -0.35
N CYS A 66 -2.16 -6.19 0.67
CA CYS A 66 -1.97 -6.57 2.07
C CYS A 66 -2.89 -7.72 2.49
N PRO A 67 -2.37 -8.90 2.88
CA PRO A 67 -3.19 -10.06 3.22
C PRO A 67 -4.02 -9.85 4.48
N ARG A 68 -3.54 -9.03 5.42
CA ARG A 68 -4.28 -8.73 6.66
C ARG A 68 -5.48 -7.83 6.39
N ALA A 69 -5.30 -6.79 5.57
CA ALA A 69 -6.41 -5.95 5.13
C ALA A 69 -7.42 -6.76 4.31
N ALA A 70 -6.94 -7.55 3.35
CA ALA A 70 -7.78 -8.40 2.53
C ALA A 70 -8.62 -9.39 3.35
N SER A 71 -8.02 -10.04 4.35
CA SER A 71 -8.73 -10.95 5.26
C SER A 71 -9.81 -10.24 6.09
N ALA A 72 -9.50 -9.03 6.61
CA ALA A 72 -10.47 -8.26 7.36
C ALA A 72 -11.64 -7.78 6.48
N ILE A 73 -11.35 -7.33 5.25
CA ILE A 73 -12.37 -6.96 4.27
C ILE A 73 -13.24 -8.17 3.91
N GLY A 74 -12.62 -9.34 3.67
CA GLY A 74 -13.37 -10.58 3.40
C GLY A 74 -14.34 -10.96 4.53
N THR A 75 -13.99 -10.64 5.77
CA THR A 75 -14.90 -10.82 6.92
C THR A 75 -16.11 -9.90 6.83
N LEU A 76 -15.95 -8.63 6.43
CA LEU A 76 -17.07 -7.71 6.20
C LEU A 76 -17.95 -8.18 5.03
N GLU A 77 -17.33 -8.62 3.93
CA GLU A 77 -18.06 -9.14 2.77
C GLU A 77 -18.91 -10.36 3.14
N ALA A 78 -18.38 -11.27 3.94
CA ALA A 78 -19.12 -12.44 4.45
C ALA A 78 -20.22 -12.05 5.45
N GLY A 79 -20.06 -10.93 6.16
CA GLY A 79 -21.03 -10.40 7.14
C GLY A 79 -22.24 -9.72 6.54
N GLY A 80 -22.35 -9.60 5.21
CA GLY A 80 -23.51 -9.03 4.54
C GLY A 80 -23.46 -7.51 4.32
N VAL A 81 -22.39 -6.84 4.69
CA VAL A 81 -22.21 -5.37 4.55
C VAL A 81 -22.46 -4.88 3.12
N MET A 82 -22.03 -5.63 2.11
CA MET A 82 -22.26 -5.26 0.70
C MET A 82 -23.75 -5.21 0.32
N LYS A 83 -24.55 -6.10 0.89
CA LYS A 83 -26.00 -6.12 0.68
C LYS A 83 -26.64 -4.89 1.31
N GLU A 84 -26.33 -4.61 2.57
CA GLU A 84 -26.81 -3.44 3.29
C GLU A 84 -26.45 -2.12 2.57
N MET A 85 -25.20 -1.95 2.17
CA MET A 85 -24.75 -0.80 1.41
C MET A 85 -25.51 -0.64 0.09
N THR A 86 -25.76 -1.74 -0.63
CA THR A 86 -26.54 -1.74 -1.89
C THR A 86 -27.98 -1.33 -1.66
N GLU A 87 -28.63 -1.81 -0.58
CA GLU A 87 -30.00 -1.44 -0.22
C GLU A 87 -30.11 0.04 0.12
N ARG A 88 -29.10 0.61 0.79
CA ARG A 88 -29.04 2.04 1.08
C ARG A 88 -28.90 2.90 -0.17
N LEU A 89 -28.17 2.47 -1.20
CA LEU A 89 -28.11 3.19 -2.48
C LEU A 89 -29.49 3.37 -3.13
N ALA A 90 -30.43 2.44 -2.91
CA ALA A 90 -31.78 2.53 -3.45
C ALA A 90 -32.67 3.52 -2.68
N THR A 91 -32.34 3.84 -1.42
CA THR A 91 -33.19 4.64 -0.51
C THR A 91 -32.59 5.97 -0.14
N ASP A 92 -31.29 6.20 -0.39
CA ASP A 92 -30.57 7.45 -0.10
C ASP A 92 -30.02 8.06 -1.40
N PRO A 93 -30.73 9.02 -2.01
CA PRO A 93 -30.29 9.66 -3.24
C PRO A 93 -28.96 10.43 -3.11
N ALA A 94 -28.65 10.98 -1.92
CA ALA A 94 -27.40 11.71 -1.70
C ALA A 94 -26.21 10.73 -1.68
N LEU A 95 -26.35 9.60 -1.00
CA LEU A 95 -25.36 8.53 -1.02
C LEU A 95 -25.17 7.97 -2.43
N ALA A 96 -26.26 7.73 -3.16
CA ALA A 96 -26.21 7.24 -4.53
C ALA A 96 -25.48 8.22 -5.47
N ALA A 97 -25.72 9.53 -5.33
CA ALA A 97 -25.00 10.55 -6.10
C ALA A 97 -23.52 10.59 -5.77
N ALA A 98 -23.14 10.55 -4.48
CA ALA A 98 -21.75 10.52 -4.05
C ALA A 98 -21.02 9.25 -4.51
N TYR A 99 -21.70 8.09 -4.47
CA TYR A 99 -21.12 6.85 -4.94
C TYR A 99 -20.95 6.81 -6.48
N ARG A 100 -21.84 7.47 -7.22
CA ARG A 100 -21.67 7.68 -8.66
C ARG A 100 -20.47 8.56 -8.97
N ALA A 101 -20.27 9.64 -8.22
CA ALA A 101 -19.07 10.48 -8.35
C ALA A 101 -17.78 9.68 -8.07
N ALA A 102 -17.79 8.81 -7.06
CA ALA A 102 -16.68 7.89 -6.78
C ALA A 102 -16.40 6.94 -7.96
N HIS A 103 -17.45 6.45 -8.61
CA HIS A 103 -17.31 5.66 -9.83
C HIS A 103 -16.65 6.43 -10.96
N GLU A 104 -17.10 7.64 -11.21
CA GLU A 104 -16.56 8.52 -12.26
C GLU A 104 -15.08 8.84 -11.99
N ASP A 105 -14.70 9.12 -10.75
CA ASP A 105 -13.30 9.31 -10.36
C ASP A 105 -12.45 8.06 -10.61
N TYR A 106 -12.94 6.88 -10.21
CA TYR A 106 -12.22 5.63 -10.44
C TYR A 106 -11.96 5.38 -11.93
N ILE A 107 -13.00 5.53 -12.75
CA ILE A 107 -12.91 5.32 -14.21
C ILE A 107 -11.99 6.36 -14.85
N ALA A 108 -12.10 7.64 -14.47
CA ALA A 108 -11.22 8.69 -14.96
C ALA A 108 -9.74 8.40 -14.68
N ARG A 109 -9.41 7.94 -13.47
CA ARG A 109 -8.04 7.54 -13.11
C ARG A 109 -7.54 6.35 -13.93
N ARG A 110 -8.39 5.35 -14.15
CA ARG A 110 -8.04 4.20 -14.99
C ARG A 110 -7.83 4.62 -16.43
N ASP A 111 -8.75 5.39 -16.99
CA ASP A 111 -8.75 5.76 -18.40
C ASP A 111 -7.67 6.80 -18.73
N ALA A 112 -7.14 7.51 -17.72
CA ALA A 112 -5.92 8.31 -17.83
C ALA A 112 -4.67 7.45 -18.09
N ILE A 113 -4.69 6.18 -17.74
CA ILE A 113 -3.64 5.21 -18.06
C ILE A 113 -3.89 4.62 -19.46
N GLU A 114 -5.06 4.00 -19.62
CA GLU A 114 -5.51 3.42 -20.89
C GLU A 114 -7.03 3.21 -20.83
N VAL A 115 -7.74 3.66 -21.86
CA VAL A 115 -9.17 3.44 -22.00
C VAL A 115 -9.46 1.96 -22.24
N LEU A 116 -10.24 1.37 -21.35
CA LEU A 116 -10.62 -0.04 -21.41
C LEU A 116 -12.08 -0.18 -21.87
N ALA A 117 -12.29 -0.20 -23.20
CA ALA A 117 -13.62 -0.35 -23.76
C ALA A 117 -14.29 -1.67 -23.31
N GLY A 118 -15.59 -1.62 -23.02
CA GLY A 118 -16.38 -2.79 -22.58
C GLY A 118 -16.31 -3.08 -21.08
N PHE A 119 -15.58 -2.28 -20.30
CA PHE A 119 -15.48 -2.42 -18.84
C PHE A 119 -15.93 -1.13 -18.12
N PRO A 120 -17.25 -0.85 -18.10
CA PRO A 120 -17.78 0.43 -17.64
C PRO A 120 -17.85 0.56 -16.12
N SER A 121 -17.49 -0.47 -15.34
CA SER A 121 -17.64 -0.45 -13.88
C SER A 121 -16.45 -1.06 -13.15
N ALA A 122 -16.33 -0.73 -11.86
CA ALA A 122 -15.39 -1.33 -10.93
C ALA A 122 -16.10 -1.61 -9.59
N GLY A 123 -15.85 -2.78 -8.99
CA GLY A 123 -16.43 -3.14 -7.69
C GLY A 123 -17.96 -3.18 -7.61
N GLY A 124 -18.65 -3.08 -8.76
CA GLY A 124 -20.12 -2.98 -8.85
C GLY A 124 -20.65 -1.55 -8.93
N MET A 125 -19.76 -0.54 -8.80
CA MET A 125 -20.16 0.86 -8.96
C MET A 125 -20.74 1.14 -10.36
N PRO A 126 -21.66 2.09 -10.51
CA PRO A 126 -22.20 2.98 -9.47
C PRO A 126 -23.47 2.43 -8.80
N ASP A 127 -24.04 1.29 -9.28
CA ASP A 127 -25.42 0.91 -8.94
C ASP A 127 -25.51 -0.08 -7.77
N ARG A 128 -24.41 -0.72 -7.43
CA ARG A 128 -24.35 -1.71 -6.35
C ARG A 128 -22.95 -1.87 -5.78
N VAL A 129 -22.83 -2.49 -4.61
CA VAL A 129 -21.55 -2.89 -4.01
C VAL A 129 -21.34 -4.38 -4.27
N LYS A 130 -20.30 -4.71 -5.06
CA LYS A 130 -19.96 -6.10 -5.41
C LYS A 130 -18.65 -6.57 -4.77
N CYS A 131 -17.75 -5.63 -4.46
CA CYS A 131 -16.43 -5.94 -3.93
C CYS A 131 -15.92 -4.77 -3.08
N LEU A 132 -15.81 -4.98 -1.76
CA LEU A 132 -15.26 -3.98 -0.84
C LEU A 132 -13.76 -3.78 -1.04
N HIS A 133 -13.01 -4.78 -1.51
CA HIS A 133 -11.57 -4.64 -1.78
C HIS A 133 -11.29 -3.49 -2.77
N VAL A 134 -12.09 -3.37 -3.81
CA VAL A 134 -11.96 -2.28 -4.81
C VAL A 134 -12.29 -0.92 -4.20
N LEU A 135 -13.35 -0.84 -3.38
CA LEU A 135 -13.78 0.41 -2.77
C LEU A 135 -12.75 0.91 -1.74
N VAL A 136 -12.28 -0.01 -0.88
CA VAL A 136 -11.23 0.29 0.10
C VAL A 136 -9.94 0.73 -0.59
N ALA A 137 -9.49 0.00 -1.61
CA ALA A 137 -8.30 0.37 -2.37
C ALA A 137 -8.45 1.76 -3.01
N HIS A 138 -9.62 2.08 -3.56
CA HIS A 138 -9.90 3.40 -4.12
C HIS A 138 -9.84 4.49 -3.05
N SER A 139 -10.50 4.31 -1.91
CA SER A 139 -10.47 5.29 -0.80
C SER A 139 -9.05 5.53 -0.27
N LEU A 140 -8.24 4.49 -0.11
CA LEU A 140 -6.85 4.62 0.34
C LEU A 140 -6.01 5.46 -0.62
N VAL A 141 -6.24 5.32 -1.93
CA VAL A 141 -5.49 6.05 -2.96
C VAL A 141 -6.02 7.46 -3.19
N ALA A 142 -7.33 7.62 -3.27
CA ALA A 142 -7.96 8.90 -3.59
C ALA A 142 -8.06 9.84 -2.38
N GLY A 143 -7.99 9.28 -1.18
CA GLY A 143 -8.17 9.98 0.07
C GLY A 143 -9.63 10.02 0.54
N PRO A 144 -9.84 10.41 1.81
CA PRO A 144 -11.15 10.44 2.42
C PRO A 144 -12.09 11.42 1.71
N GLY A 145 -13.36 11.05 1.63
CA GLY A 145 -14.43 11.87 1.02
C GLY A 145 -14.65 11.58 -0.47
N VAL A 146 -13.78 10.86 -1.15
CA VAL A 146 -13.92 10.54 -2.57
C VAL A 146 -14.85 9.33 -2.78
N ASN A 147 -14.68 8.26 -1.99
CA ASN A 147 -15.53 7.08 -2.07
C ASN A 147 -16.22 6.82 -0.71
N PRO A 148 -17.48 7.28 -0.53
CA PRO A 148 -18.14 7.23 0.78
C PRO A 148 -18.30 5.79 1.33
N LEU A 149 -18.56 4.81 0.48
CA LEU A 149 -18.70 3.42 0.91
C LEU A 149 -17.36 2.73 1.14
N GLY A 150 -16.31 3.17 0.45
CA GLY A 150 -14.95 2.73 0.73
C GLY A 150 -14.44 3.28 2.07
N ASP A 151 -14.72 4.54 2.37
CA ASP A 151 -14.40 5.19 3.64
C ASP A 151 -15.15 4.53 4.80
N GLU A 152 -16.43 4.24 4.61
CA GLU A 152 -17.23 3.52 5.59
C GLU A 152 -16.67 2.10 5.85
N ALA A 153 -16.30 1.38 4.79
CA ALA A 153 -15.68 0.07 4.93
C ALA A 153 -14.35 0.17 5.71
N ILE A 154 -13.49 1.14 5.42
CA ILE A 154 -12.24 1.38 6.17
C ILE A 154 -12.54 1.62 7.65
N ALA A 155 -13.57 2.41 7.98
CA ALA A 155 -13.95 2.71 9.36
C ALA A 155 -14.41 1.46 10.14
N MET A 156 -14.89 0.42 9.47
CA MET A 156 -15.28 -0.85 10.06
C MET A 156 -14.11 -1.83 10.26
N LEU A 157 -12.96 -1.58 9.60
CA LEU A 157 -11.81 -2.48 9.69
C LEU A 157 -11.04 -2.29 11.00
N PRO A 158 -10.41 -3.35 11.53
CA PRO A 158 -9.41 -3.20 12.59
C PRO A 158 -8.15 -2.52 12.04
N GLU A 159 -7.30 -2.00 12.91
CA GLU A 159 -5.96 -1.53 12.56
C GLU A 159 -5.08 -2.72 12.13
N TRP A 160 -5.17 -3.13 10.88
CA TRP A 160 -4.49 -4.34 10.34
C TRP A 160 -2.97 -4.26 10.39
N TRP A 161 -2.41 -3.06 10.55
CA TRP A 161 -0.97 -2.79 10.68
C TRP A 161 -0.44 -2.87 12.10
N ARG A 162 -1.29 -2.90 13.12
CA ARG A 162 -0.90 -2.82 14.55
C ARG A 162 0.11 -3.92 14.95
N LYS A 163 0.08 -5.06 14.29
CA LYS A 163 1.01 -6.19 14.52
C LYS A 163 2.33 -6.05 13.73
N GLY A 164 2.65 -4.87 13.23
CA GLY A 164 3.85 -4.62 12.42
C GLY A 164 3.72 -5.09 10.96
N SER A 165 4.86 -5.30 10.28
CA SER A 165 4.90 -5.71 8.87
C SER A 165 4.07 -6.97 8.60
N CYS A 166 3.34 -6.96 7.48
CA CYS A 166 2.55 -8.12 7.01
C CYS A 166 3.40 -9.12 6.21
N VAL A 167 4.64 -8.80 5.93
CA VAL A 167 5.63 -9.67 5.28
C VAL A 167 6.90 -9.72 6.12
N THR A 168 7.66 -10.79 6.00
CA THR A 168 9.00 -10.87 6.60
C THR A 168 9.91 -9.95 5.78
N PRO A 169 10.62 -8.98 6.39
CA PRO A 169 11.61 -8.20 5.68
C PRO A 169 12.61 -9.13 4.99
N ALA A 170 12.92 -8.87 3.72
CA ALA A 170 14.02 -9.56 3.06
C ALA A 170 15.27 -9.35 3.92
N GLN A 171 15.90 -10.41 4.39
CA GLN A 171 17.22 -10.29 5.02
C GLN A 171 18.17 -9.70 3.96
N PRO A 172 18.94 -8.66 4.29
CA PRO A 172 19.98 -8.20 3.38
C PRO A 172 20.87 -9.41 3.04
N PRO A 173 21.35 -9.52 1.80
CA PRO A 173 22.25 -10.60 1.44
C PRO A 173 23.42 -10.58 2.44
N TYR A 174 23.74 -11.76 2.98
CA TYR A 174 24.83 -11.97 3.92
C TYR A 174 26.11 -11.25 3.39
N GLY A 175 26.66 -10.32 4.14
CA GLY A 175 28.02 -9.86 3.94
C GLY A 175 28.20 -8.39 3.61
N GLU A 176 27.91 -7.50 4.54
CA GLU A 176 28.74 -6.35 4.83
C GLU A 176 28.81 -6.19 6.35
N GLU A 177 29.44 -7.17 6.98
CA GLU A 177 30.05 -6.90 8.27
C GLU A 177 31.07 -5.81 8.00
N ALA A 178 30.81 -4.60 8.53
CA ALA A 178 31.82 -3.58 8.63
C ALA A 178 33.02 -4.21 9.35
N GLN A 179 34.05 -4.54 8.59
CA GLN A 179 35.33 -4.91 9.13
C GLN A 179 35.82 -3.70 9.91
N ALA A 180 35.60 -3.72 11.24
CA ALA A 180 36.30 -2.85 12.15
C ALA A 180 37.79 -3.16 11.99
N ASP A 181 38.52 -2.21 11.47
CA ASP A 181 39.98 -2.26 11.34
C ASP A 181 40.62 -2.43 12.74
N PRO A 182 41.26 -3.58 13.05
CA PRO A 182 41.90 -3.79 14.34
C PRO A 182 43.29 -3.14 14.44
N SER A 183 43.70 -2.28 13.50
CA SER A 183 45.05 -1.69 13.48
C SER A 183 45.13 -0.32 14.16
N GLY A 184 44.37 -0.11 15.25
CA GLY A 184 44.61 1.00 16.17
C GLY A 184 45.73 0.73 17.18
N THR A 185 46.95 0.45 16.72
CA THR A 185 48.10 0.41 17.61
C THR A 185 48.47 1.83 18.06
N GLY A 186 47.91 2.22 19.19
CA GLY A 186 48.35 3.41 19.94
C GLY A 186 49.78 3.26 20.46
N ARG A 187 50.73 3.83 19.77
CA ARG A 187 52.05 4.06 20.36
C ARG A 187 51.97 5.29 21.26
N SER A 188 51.93 5.02 22.56
CA SER A 188 52.20 5.99 23.60
C SER A 188 53.67 6.34 23.55
N ALA A 189 54.00 7.56 23.15
CA ALA A 189 55.35 8.14 23.31
C ALA A 189 55.44 8.75 24.69
N ALA A 190 56.13 8.05 25.59
CA ALA A 190 56.52 8.58 26.87
C ALA A 190 57.64 9.63 26.67
N ALA A 191 57.34 10.88 26.98
CA ALA A 191 58.32 11.94 27.08
C ALA A 191 59.15 11.74 28.37
N ARG A 192 60.43 11.50 28.24
CA ARG A 192 61.41 11.54 29.33
C ARG A 192 61.77 13.00 29.56
N THR A 193 61.56 13.44 30.76
CA THR A 193 62.15 14.67 31.30
C THR A 193 63.56 14.34 31.81
N ASP A 194 64.60 14.85 31.17
CA ASP A 194 65.88 14.92 31.76
C ASP A 194 66.09 16.31 32.38
N SER A 195 66.31 16.26 33.69
CA SER A 195 66.82 17.37 34.50
C SER A 195 68.35 17.38 34.36
N GLU A 196 68.90 18.45 34.00
CA GLU A 196 70.33 18.71 34.29
C GLU A 196 70.47 20.08 34.92
N GLU A 197 71.05 20.02 36.14
CA GLU A 197 71.62 21.12 36.89
C GLU A 197 72.86 21.61 36.24
N GLU A 198 73.21 22.80 36.53
CA GLU A 198 74.49 23.45 36.95
C GLU A 198 74.37 24.90 36.54
N GLY A 199 74.71 25.91 37.37
CA GLY A 199 75.74 26.09 38.35
C GLY A 199 76.47 27.37 38.08
N SER A 200 76.54 28.20 39.05
CA SER A 200 77.36 29.39 39.29
C SER A 200 76.62 30.68 39.41
#